data_ca046461df97657a2b31e2e6fed2e405
#
_entry.id   ca046461df97657a2b31e2e6fed2e405
#
_cell.length_a   1.000
_cell.length_b   1.000
_cell.length_c   1.000
_cell.angle_alpha   90.00
_cell.angle_beta   90.00
_cell.angle_gamma   90.00
#
_symmetry.space_group_name_H-M   'P 1'
#
loop_
_entity.id
_entity.type
_entity.pdbx_description
1 polymer ?
#
loop_
_entity_poly.entity_id
_entity_poly.type
_entity_poly.pdbx_seq_one_letter_code
_entity_poly.pdbx_strand_id
1 'polypeptide(L)'
;MLKAPPTPKGFRDIKPDMAKKRREAINIIVSVLEGYGFVPIETPTIEFADTLKGKYGEEERLIYEFTDRGGRKLALRYDLTVPLARYVAAYNPPLPFRRYQIGQVFRGENPQKGRWREFTQFDFDSVGSSDPKEDALIVAVTIKCMKDLGFEDAVMLINDRANFASLPSEAVRAIDKINKIGEEDVISELVSGGLSPDKAKETVNEIRSQKPTENLEQLFNILKEKYSLEMGIDFKFDPTLARGLDYYTGAIFELKLDQNPTSLSVGAGGRYDNLIGMFIYPERSRRAKKDIPAVGFSFGLDRLLELI
;
A
#
# COMPACT_ATOMS: atom_id res chain seq x y z
N MET A 1 -1.70 -46.01 -4.24
CA MET A 1 -0.88 -44.77 -4.29
C MET A 1 -1.10 -44.01 -3.01
N LEU A 2 -0.03 -43.71 -2.25
CA LEU A 2 -0.13 -42.79 -1.09
C LEU A 2 -0.46 -41.39 -1.61
N LYS A 3 -1.61 -40.89 -1.25
CA LYS A 3 -2.04 -39.54 -1.63
C LYS A 3 -1.32 -38.54 -0.70
N ALA A 4 -0.48 -37.68 -1.24
CA ALA A 4 0.18 -36.65 -0.45
C ALA A 4 -0.85 -35.73 0.22
N PRO A 5 -0.64 -35.27 1.47
CA PRO A 5 -1.52 -34.32 2.10
C PRO A 5 -1.55 -33.01 1.29
N PRO A 6 -2.73 -32.42 1.08
CA PRO A 6 -2.86 -31.17 0.34
C PRO A 6 -2.44 -29.98 1.20
N THR A 7 -2.00 -28.88 0.58
CA THR A 7 -1.90 -27.58 1.24
C THR A 7 -3.29 -26.97 1.50
N PRO A 8 -3.48 -26.16 2.53
CA PRO A 8 -4.75 -25.46 2.75
C PRO A 8 -5.13 -24.57 1.55
N LYS A 9 -6.42 -24.37 1.32
CA LYS A 9 -6.91 -23.52 0.21
C LYS A 9 -6.41 -22.08 0.37
N GLY A 10 -5.75 -21.55 -0.66
CA GLY A 10 -5.17 -20.20 -0.65
C GLY A 10 -3.74 -20.13 -0.13
N PHE A 11 -3.13 -21.28 0.17
CA PHE A 11 -1.73 -21.43 0.56
C PHE A 11 -0.99 -22.28 -0.47
N ARG A 12 0.31 -22.11 -0.62
CA ARG A 12 1.09 -22.83 -1.64
C ARG A 12 2.55 -23.05 -1.22
N ASP A 13 3.14 -24.10 -1.76
CA ASP A 13 4.57 -24.30 -1.71
C ASP A 13 5.26 -23.48 -2.82
N ILE A 14 6.41 -22.88 -2.52
CA ILE A 14 7.26 -22.21 -3.50
C ILE A 14 8.34 -23.20 -3.96
N LYS A 15 8.28 -23.61 -5.22
CA LYS A 15 9.23 -24.58 -5.81
C LYS A 15 10.61 -23.94 -5.99
N PRO A 16 11.69 -24.77 -6.09
CA PRO A 16 13.07 -24.29 -6.12
C PRO A 16 13.37 -23.23 -7.17
N ASP A 17 12.87 -23.35 -8.40
CA ASP A 17 13.15 -22.40 -9.47
C ASP A 17 12.52 -21.03 -9.16
N MET A 18 11.27 -21.02 -8.69
CA MET A 18 10.61 -19.79 -8.26
C MET A 18 11.28 -19.21 -7.00
N ALA A 19 11.75 -20.06 -6.07
CA ALA A 19 12.46 -19.60 -4.88
C ALA A 19 13.81 -18.93 -5.23
N LYS A 20 14.50 -19.39 -6.29
CA LYS A 20 15.71 -18.74 -6.81
C LYS A 20 15.39 -17.38 -7.41
N LYS A 21 14.44 -17.31 -8.35
CA LYS A 21 13.99 -16.03 -8.95
C LYS A 21 13.57 -15.02 -7.89
N ARG A 22 12.81 -15.49 -6.89
CA ARG A 22 12.39 -14.67 -5.75
C ARG A 22 13.58 -14.06 -5.00
N ARG A 23 14.60 -14.86 -4.71
CA ARG A 23 15.81 -14.38 -4.02
C ARG A 23 16.60 -13.40 -4.87
N GLU A 24 16.71 -13.62 -6.16
CA GLU A 24 17.38 -12.71 -7.09
C GLU A 24 16.66 -11.36 -7.15
N ALA A 25 15.34 -11.34 -7.30
CA ALA A 25 14.55 -10.12 -7.29
C ALA A 25 14.64 -9.37 -5.94
N ILE A 26 14.58 -10.10 -4.82
CA ILE A 26 14.76 -9.51 -3.48
C ILE A 26 16.13 -8.85 -3.37
N ASN A 27 17.20 -9.49 -3.82
CA ASN A 27 18.54 -8.95 -3.72
C ASN A 27 18.70 -7.66 -4.54
N ILE A 28 18.10 -7.58 -5.73
CA ILE A 28 18.09 -6.36 -6.54
C ILE A 28 17.38 -5.24 -5.80
N ILE A 29 16.16 -5.47 -5.31
CA ILE A 29 15.38 -4.45 -4.58
C ILE A 29 16.12 -4.01 -3.31
N VAL A 30 16.67 -4.94 -2.52
CA VAL A 30 17.45 -4.62 -1.30
C VAL A 30 18.65 -3.74 -1.65
N SER A 31 19.42 -4.09 -2.69
CA SER A 31 20.59 -3.32 -3.11
C SER A 31 20.23 -1.87 -3.46
N VAL A 32 19.10 -1.65 -4.15
CA VAL A 32 18.59 -0.31 -4.45
C VAL A 32 18.24 0.42 -3.16
N LEU A 33 17.42 -0.18 -2.29
CA LEU A 33 16.95 0.44 -1.05
C LEU A 33 18.10 0.82 -0.12
N GLU A 34 19.07 -0.07 0.09
CA GLU A 34 20.24 0.19 0.93
C GLU A 34 21.12 1.32 0.34
N GLY A 35 21.22 1.41 -1.00
CA GLY A 35 21.85 2.51 -1.69
C GLY A 35 21.20 3.89 -1.45
N TYR A 36 19.91 3.92 -1.09
CA TYR A 36 19.18 5.12 -0.68
C TYR A 36 19.06 5.29 0.84
N GLY A 37 19.77 4.48 1.61
CA GLY A 37 19.88 4.60 3.07
C GLY A 37 18.69 3.98 3.84
N PHE A 38 17.95 3.07 3.23
CA PHE A 38 16.98 2.26 3.95
C PHE A 38 17.67 1.12 4.71
N VAL A 39 17.18 0.82 5.90
CA VAL A 39 17.72 -0.26 6.75
C VAL A 39 16.69 -1.36 6.97
N PRO A 40 17.12 -2.62 7.10
CA PRO A 40 16.20 -3.73 7.36
C PRO A 40 15.64 -3.69 8.78
N ILE A 41 14.36 -4.07 8.92
CA ILE A 41 13.77 -4.44 10.20
C ILE A 41 12.98 -5.74 10.05
N GLU A 42 12.72 -6.40 11.17
CA GLU A 42 11.80 -7.54 11.25
C GLU A 42 10.81 -7.32 12.39
N THR A 43 9.55 -7.62 12.15
CA THR A 43 8.48 -7.61 13.16
C THR A 43 7.86 -8.99 13.26
N PRO A 44 7.30 -9.38 14.41
CA PRO A 44 6.64 -10.67 14.57
C PRO A 44 5.52 -10.91 13.53
N THR A 45 5.38 -12.15 13.10
CA THR A 45 4.26 -12.58 12.24
C THR A 45 2.93 -12.57 12.99
N ILE A 46 2.99 -12.77 14.31
CA ILE A 46 1.84 -12.79 15.21
C ILE A 46 1.87 -11.53 16.05
N GLU A 47 0.76 -10.81 16.05
CA GLU A 47 0.54 -9.63 16.89
C GLU A 47 -0.62 -9.89 17.88
N PHE A 48 -0.78 -9.05 18.89
CA PHE A 48 -2.06 -9.02 19.60
C PHE A 48 -3.17 -8.57 18.68
N ALA A 49 -4.34 -9.21 18.75
CA ALA A 49 -5.48 -8.87 17.89
C ALA A 49 -5.85 -7.37 18.00
N ASP A 50 -5.80 -6.79 19.20
CA ASP A 50 -6.08 -5.38 19.46
C ASP A 50 -5.07 -4.43 18.78
N THR A 51 -3.85 -4.88 18.48
CA THR A 51 -2.86 -4.11 17.72
C THR A 51 -3.35 -3.86 16.29
N LEU A 52 -4.04 -4.83 15.69
CA LEU A 52 -4.48 -4.79 14.31
C LEU A 52 -5.89 -4.17 14.15
N LYS A 53 -6.76 -4.31 15.15
CA LYS A 53 -8.15 -3.81 15.10
C LYS A 53 -8.25 -2.28 15.07
N GLY A 54 -9.30 -1.77 14.43
CA GLY A 54 -9.54 -0.34 14.26
C GLY A 54 -8.62 0.35 13.27
N LYS A 55 -7.98 -0.39 12.34
CA LYS A 55 -7.00 0.14 11.39
C LYS A 55 -7.35 -0.10 9.92
N TYR A 56 -8.19 -1.10 9.64
CA TYR A 56 -8.45 -1.58 8.27
C TYR A 56 -9.91 -1.42 7.82
N GLY A 57 -10.78 -0.84 8.64
CA GLY A 57 -12.19 -0.67 8.32
C GLY A 57 -12.87 -2.04 8.07
N GLU A 58 -13.58 -2.18 6.95
CA GLU A 58 -14.28 -3.43 6.60
C GLU A 58 -13.34 -4.62 6.34
N GLU A 59 -12.09 -4.38 6.01
CA GLU A 59 -11.08 -5.42 5.76
C GLU A 59 -10.70 -6.18 7.04
N GLU A 60 -11.04 -5.69 8.23
CA GLU A 60 -10.78 -6.36 9.51
C GLU A 60 -11.38 -7.75 9.61
N ARG A 61 -12.50 -8.00 8.93
CA ARG A 61 -13.12 -9.34 8.82
C ARG A 61 -12.21 -10.38 8.16
N LEU A 62 -11.15 -9.94 7.47
CA LEU A 62 -10.18 -10.81 6.80
C LEU A 62 -8.98 -11.17 7.67
N ILE A 63 -8.89 -10.63 8.88
CA ILE A 63 -7.80 -10.92 9.82
C ILE A 63 -7.98 -12.33 10.38
N TYR A 64 -6.90 -13.13 10.38
CA TYR A 64 -6.88 -14.43 11.04
C TYR A 64 -6.63 -14.25 12.53
N GLU A 65 -7.69 -14.42 13.33
CA GLU A 65 -7.62 -14.33 14.80
C GLU A 65 -7.67 -15.74 15.43
N PHE A 66 -6.96 -15.90 16.54
CA PHE A 66 -6.98 -17.11 17.34
C PHE A 66 -6.67 -16.80 18.80
N THR A 67 -6.92 -17.77 19.67
CA THR A 67 -6.58 -17.67 21.09
C THR A 67 -5.43 -18.63 21.38
N ASP A 68 -4.37 -18.15 22.01
CA ASP A 68 -3.26 -19.00 22.43
C ASP A 68 -3.61 -19.83 23.69
N ARG A 69 -2.67 -20.72 24.07
CA ARG A 69 -2.88 -21.58 25.26
C ARG A 69 -2.96 -20.78 26.57
N GLY A 70 -2.48 -19.53 26.58
CA GLY A 70 -2.57 -18.62 27.73
C GLY A 70 -3.84 -17.77 27.76
N GLY A 71 -4.78 -18.00 26.81
CA GLY A 71 -6.03 -17.24 26.71
C GLY A 71 -5.91 -15.88 26.05
N ARG A 72 -4.75 -15.55 25.45
CA ARG A 72 -4.52 -14.25 24.81
C ARG A 72 -5.10 -14.26 23.39
N LYS A 73 -5.76 -13.16 23.01
CA LYS A 73 -6.25 -12.93 21.66
C LYS A 73 -5.12 -12.47 20.77
N LEU A 74 -4.73 -13.30 19.82
CA LEU A 74 -3.66 -13.08 18.86
C LEU A 74 -4.21 -13.07 17.43
N ALA A 75 -3.44 -12.52 16.50
CA ALA A 75 -3.78 -12.51 15.09
C ALA A 75 -2.53 -12.62 14.21
N LEU A 76 -2.68 -13.18 13.02
CA LEU A 76 -1.65 -13.09 11.98
C LEU A 76 -1.68 -11.69 11.38
N ARG A 77 -0.51 -11.09 11.15
CA ARG A 77 -0.40 -9.74 10.58
C ARG A 77 -1.05 -9.67 9.19
N TYR A 78 -1.85 -8.63 9.00
CA TYR A 78 -2.58 -8.35 7.77
C TYR A 78 -1.72 -7.63 6.72
N ASP A 79 -0.78 -6.80 7.20
CA ASP A 79 0.23 -6.04 6.46
C ASP A 79 1.52 -5.92 7.29
N LEU A 80 2.50 -5.15 6.79
CA LEU A 80 3.74 -4.82 7.51
C LEU A 80 3.73 -3.37 8.03
N THR A 81 2.72 -2.56 7.67
CA THR A 81 2.60 -1.13 8.02
C THR A 81 2.14 -0.93 9.46
N VAL A 82 1.09 -1.65 9.90
CA VAL A 82 0.61 -1.58 11.30
C VAL A 82 1.66 -2.12 12.29
N PRO A 83 2.34 -3.25 12.02
CA PRO A 83 3.51 -3.68 12.81
C PRO A 83 4.64 -2.64 12.85
N LEU A 84 4.91 -1.92 11.76
CA LEU A 84 5.88 -0.81 11.76
C LEU A 84 5.44 0.31 12.70
N ALA A 85 4.17 0.73 12.64
CA ALA A 85 3.66 1.79 13.51
C ALA A 85 3.83 1.43 15.00
N ARG A 86 3.54 0.18 15.38
CA ARG A 86 3.81 -0.34 16.72
C ARG A 86 5.31 -0.36 17.05
N TYR A 87 6.16 -0.76 16.08
CA TYR A 87 7.62 -0.78 16.24
C TYR A 87 8.16 0.62 16.52
N VAL A 88 7.77 1.62 15.73
CA VAL A 88 8.19 3.02 15.93
C VAL A 88 7.75 3.55 17.28
N ALA A 89 6.51 3.26 17.69
CA ALA A 89 6.00 3.64 19.00
C ALA A 89 6.75 2.98 20.16
N ALA A 90 7.20 1.73 20.00
CA ALA A 90 7.89 0.98 21.04
C ALA A 90 9.37 1.36 21.17
N TYR A 91 10.06 1.60 20.08
CA TYR A 91 11.52 1.77 20.05
C TYR A 91 11.99 3.21 19.79
N ASN A 92 11.09 4.10 19.34
CA ASN A 92 11.37 5.51 19.07
C ASN A 92 12.69 5.73 18.30
N PRO A 93 12.85 5.14 17.11
CA PRO A 93 14.09 5.25 16.34
C PRO A 93 14.41 6.70 15.96
N PRO A 94 15.69 7.06 15.72
CA PRO A 94 16.05 8.37 15.19
C PRO A 94 15.31 8.70 13.89
N LEU A 95 14.79 9.93 13.76
CA LEU A 95 14.04 10.39 12.60
C LEU A 95 14.91 11.31 11.70
N PRO A 96 14.75 11.29 10.36
CA PRO A 96 13.85 10.42 9.61
C PRO A 96 14.33 8.96 9.63
N PHE A 97 13.40 8.02 9.86
CA PHE A 97 13.70 6.60 9.89
C PHE A 97 13.25 5.94 8.58
N ARG A 98 14.19 5.55 7.76
CA ARG A 98 13.94 4.84 6.50
C ARG A 98 14.21 3.35 6.71
N ARG A 99 13.17 2.53 6.53
CA ARG A 99 13.27 1.08 6.75
C ARG A 99 12.73 0.29 5.56
N TYR A 100 13.14 -0.96 5.45
CA TYR A 100 12.43 -1.95 4.65
C TYR A 100 12.18 -3.23 5.44
N GLN A 101 11.18 -3.99 5.03
CA GLN A 101 10.85 -5.29 5.59
C GLN A 101 10.27 -6.21 4.52
N ILE A 102 10.69 -7.47 4.55
CA ILE A 102 10.13 -8.54 3.71
C ILE A 102 9.45 -9.52 4.63
N GLY A 103 8.21 -9.88 4.34
CA GLY A 103 7.50 -10.82 5.21
C GLY A 103 6.18 -11.32 4.68
N GLN A 104 5.79 -12.51 5.14
CA GLN A 104 4.47 -13.06 4.88
C GLN A 104 3.41 -12.24 5.59
N VAL A 105 2.30 -12.01 4.90
CA VAL A 105 1.08 -11.42 5.42
C VAL A 105 -0.11 -12.31 5.09
N PHE A 106 -1.18 -12.19 5.87
CA PHE A 106 -2.25 -13.16 5.86
C PHE A 106 -3.60 -12.47 5.74
N ARG A 107 -4.37 -12.83 4.71
CA ARG A 107 -5.72 -12.26 4.47
C ARG A 107 -6.71 -13.36 4.17
N GLY A 108 -7.81 -13.42 4.91
CA GLY A 108 -8.87 -14.41 4.79
C GLY A 108 -9.75 -14.26 3.55
N GLU A 109 -9.23 -13.69 2.48
CA GLU A 109 -9.93 -13.47 1.21
C GLU A 109 -10.31 -14.79 0.51
N ASN A 110 -11.28 -14.70 -0.40
CA ASN A 110 -11.53 -15.79 -1.34
C ASN A 110 -10.38 -15.89 -2.34
N PRO A 111 -9.66 -17.03 -2.39
CA PRO A 111 -8.52 -17.19 -3.29
C PRO A 111 -8.93 -17.06 -4.76
N GLN A 112 -8.15 -16.31 -5.51
CA GLN A 112 -8.29 -16.12 -6.96
C GLN A 112 -6.91 -16.21 -7.61
N LYS A 113 -6.84 -16.28 -8.94
CA LYS A 113 -5.56 -16.22 -9.66
C LYS A 113 -4.80 -14.94 -9.26
N GLY A 114 -3.56 -15.09 -8.78
CA GLY A 114 -2.73 -13.99 -8.29
C GLY A 114 -3.14 -13.41 -6.93
N ARG A 115 -4.10 -14.04 -6.20
CA ARG A 115 -4.50 -13.66 -4.83
C ARG A 115 -4.48 -14.87 -3.92
N TRP A 116 -3.56 -14.86 -3.00
CA TRP A 116 -3.34 -15.90 -2.01
C TRP A 116 -3.74 -15.41 -0.62
N ARG A 117 -4.04 -16.33 0.28
CA ARG A 117 -4.32 -16.03 1.69
C ARG A 117 -3.04 -15.81 2.49
N GLU A 118 -1.94 -16.38 2.04
CA GLU A 118 -0.59 -16.10 2.50
C GLU A 118 0.23 -15.62 1.29
N PHE A 119 0.80 -14.44 1.40
CA PHE A 119 1.65 -13.87 0.36
C PHE A 119 2.72 -12.96 0.99
N THR A 120 3.76 -12.67 0.23
CA THR A 120 4.84 -11.83 0.72
C THR A 120 4.66 -10.40 0.27
N GLN A 121 4.70 -9.50 1.23
CA GLN A 121 4.91 -8.08 1.01
C GLN A 121 6.40 -7.75 1.15
N PHE A 122 6.83 -6.79 0.35
CA PHE A 122 8.11 -6.11 0.48
C PHE A 122 7.81 -4.63 0.66
N ASP A 123 7.83 -4.18 1.91
CA ASP A 123 7.47 -2.82 2.28
C ASP A 123 8.71 -2.00 2.58
N PHE A 124 8.69 -0.73 2.21
CA PHE A 124 9.69 0.25 2.60
C PHE A 124 9.05 1.62 2.84
N ASP A 125 9.50 2.28 3.90
CA ASP A 125 8.88 3.49 4.42
C ASP A 125 9.92 4.49 4.89
N SER A 126 9.56 5.77 4.83
CA SER A 126 10.21 6.88 5.50
C SER A 126 9.29 7.47 6.55
N VAL A 127 9.75 7.48 7.79
CA VAL A 127 8.98 7.91 8.97
C VAL A 127 9.61 9.16 9.58
N GLY A 128 8.79 10.12 9.95
CA GLY A 128 9.21 11.29 10.73
C GLY A 128 9.42 12.56 9.92
N SER A 129 9.05 12.58 8.64
CA SER A 129 9.16 13.77 7.80
C SER A 129 7.88 14.00 7.00
N SER A 130 7.39 15.25 7.01
CA SER A 130 6.30 15.72 6.15
C SER A 130 6.81 16.39 4.85
N ASP A 131 8.12 16.43 4.62
CA ASP A 131 8.71 17.03 3.43
C ASP A 131 8.33 16.20 2.17
N PRO A 132 7.76 16.81 1.11
CA PRO A 132 7.45 16.13 -0.16
C PRO A 132 8.64 15.40 -0.81
N LYS A 133 9.86 15.72 -0.38
CA LYS A 133 11.07 14.97 -0.80
C LYS A 133 11.05 13.51 -0.40
N GLU A 134 10.39 13.17 0.72
CA GLU A 134 10.26 11.77 1.14
C GLU A 134 9.25 11.03 0.26
N ASP A 135 8.14 11.68 -0.13
CA ASP A 135 7.19 11.10 -1.10
C ASP A 135 7.88 10.85 -2.45
N ALA A 136 8.64 11.84 -2.93
CA ALA A 136 9.40 11.72 -4.17
C ALA A 136 10.49 10.63 -4.08
N LEU A 137 11.15 10.48 -2.93
CA LEU A 137 12.11 9.40 -2.70
C LEU A 137 11.44 8.02 -2.84
N ILE A 138 10.29 7.81 -2.20
CA ILE A 138 9.55 6.54 -2.29
C ILE A 138 9.20 6.21 -3.75
N VAL A 139 8.65 7.18 -4.50
CA VAL A 139 8.34 7.00 -5.92
C VAL A 139 9.58 6.68 -6.74
N ALA A 140 10.64 7.48 -6.59
CA ALA A 140 11.87 7.33 -7.37
C ALA A 140 12.55 5.98 -7.13
N VAL A 141 12.64 5.56 -5.86
CA VAL A 141 13.22 4.25 -5.49
C VAL A 141 12.37 3.10 -6.05
N THR A 142 11.04 3.24 -6.04
CA THR A 142 10.14 2.25 -6.62
C THR A 142 10.39 2.06 -8.12
N ILE A 143 10.44 3.16 -8.88
CA ILE A 143 10.72 3.14 -10.32
C ILE A 143 12.12 2.57 -10.59
N LYS A 144 13.13 2.98 -9.81
CA LYS A 144 14.49 2.42 -9.91
C LYS A 144 14.51 0.91 -9.72
N CYS A 145 13.80 0.39 -8.69
CA CYS A 145 13.68 -1.05 -8.47
C CYS A 145 13.09 -1.77 -9.69
N MET A 146 12.07 -1.17 -10.31
CA MET A 146 11.44 -1.79 -11.49
C MET A 146 12.39 -1.81 -12.69
N LYS A 147 13.07 -0.71 -12.99
CA LYS A 147 14.06 -0.65 -14.07
C LYS A 147 15.20 -1.65 -13.85
N ASP A 148 15.71 -1.78 -12.63
CA ASP A 148 16.76 -2.75 -12.30
C ASP A 148 16.27 -4.22 -12.37
N LEU A 149 14.97 -4.46 -12.25
CA LEU A 149 14.34 -5.74 -12.49
C LEU A 149 14.01 -6.01 -13.98
N GLY A 150 14.27 -5.04 -14.88
CA GLY A 150 14.01 -5.15 -16.32
C GLY A 150 12.64 -4.66 -16.78
N PHE A 151 11.87 -3.98 -15.92
CA PHE A 151 10.57 -3.40 -16.28
C PHE A 151 10.73 -1.92 -16.64
N GLU A 152 11.19 -1.66 -17.87
CA GLU A 152 11.43 -0.29 -18.36
C GLU A 152 10.15 0.53 -18.52
N ASP A 153 9.01 -0.10 -18.81
CA ASP A 153 7.71 0.55 -19.03
C ASP A 153 6.89 0.72 -17.74
N ALA A 154 7.49 0.42 -16.58
CA ALA A 154 6.81 0.58 -15.29
C ALA A 154 6.42 2.03 -15.03
N VAL A 155 5.18 2.26 -14.62
CA VAL A 155 4.62 3.59 -14.37
C VAL A 155 3.99 3.70 -12.99
N MET A 156 4.30 4.78 -12.28
CA MET A 156 3.65 5.12 -11.01
C MET A 156 2.44 6.01 -11.26
N LEU A 157 1.25 5.53 -10.94
CA LEU A 157 0.05 6.36 -10.87
C LEU A 157 0.02 7.06 -9.51
N ILE A 158 -0.24 8.36 -9.52
CA ILE A 158 -0.16 9.21 -8.33
C ILE A 158 -1.42 10.07 -8.22
N ASN A 159 -2.00 10.12 -7.03
CA ASN A 159 -3.06 11.06 -6.67
C ASN A 159 -2.86 11.55 -5.22
N ASP A 160 -3.76 12.38 -4.73
CA ASP A 160 -3.78 12.89 -3.35
C ASP A 160 -5.13 12.59 -2.70
N ARG A 161 -5.10 12.13 -1.46
CA ARG A 161 -6.31 11.89 -0.67
C ARG A 161 -7.16 13.16 -0.52
N ALA A 162 -6.54 14.33 -0.53
CA ALA A 162 -7.22 15.62 -0.48
C ALA A 162 -8.24 15.81 -1.62
N ASN A 163 -8.00 15.19 -2.79
CA ASN A 163 -8.92 15.25 -3.92
C ASN A 163 -10.27 14.57 -3.66
N PHE A 164 -10.37 13.78 -2.61
CA PHE A 164 -11.59 13.09 -2.19
C PHE A 164 -12.18 13.62 -0.88
N ALA A 165 -11.66 14.73 -0.34
CA ALA A 165 -12.03 15.24 1.00
C ALA A 165 -13.53 15.57 1.16
N SER A 166 -14.21 15.92 0.06
CA SER A 166 -15.65 16.22 0.04
C SER A 166 -16.54 14.98 -0.08
N LEU A 167 -15.97 13.80 -0.31
CA LEU A 167 -16.71 12.58 -0.59
C LEU A 167 -16.78 11.66 0.64
N PRO A 168 -17.90 10.97 0.86
CA PRO A 168 -17.97 9.93 1.87
C PRO A 168 -17.11 8.73 1.47
N SER A 169 -16.63 7.96 2.45
CA SER A 169 -15.73 6.82 2.22
C SER A 169 -16.30 5.77 1.27
N GLU A 170 -17.61 5.57 1.26
CA GLU A 170 -18.30 4.65 0.34
C GLU A 170 -18.16 5.09 -1.12
N ALA A 171 -18.29 6.41 -1.37
CA ALA A 171 -18.13 6.95 -2.71
C ALA A 171 -16.67 6.82 -3.19
N VAL A 172 -15.71 7.09 -2.31
CA VAL A 172 -14.27 6.91 -2.63
C VAL A 172 -13.98 5.43 -2.98
N ARG A 173 -14.58 4.48 -2.25
CA ARG A 173 -14.45 3.04 -2.54
C ARG A 173 -15.08 2.63 -3.86
N ALA A 174 -16.20 3.24 -4.26
CA ALA A 174 -16.80 3.00 -5.56
C ALA A 174 -15.88 3.51 -6.68
N ILE A 175 -15.31 4.70 -6.51
CA ILE A 175 -14.39 5.31 -7.48
C ILE A 175 -13.12 4.48 -7.65
N ASP A 176 -12.56 3.88 -6.59
CA ASP A 176 -11.39 2.97 -6.66
C ASP A 176 -11.58 1.79 -7.63
N LYS A 177 -12.83 1.47 -7.95
CA LYS A 177 -13.16 0.39 -8.88
C LYS A 177 -13.30 0.84 -10.33
N ILE A 178 -13.26 2.15 -10.63
CA ILE A 178 -13.63 2.68 -11.97
C ILE A 178 -12.84 2.04 -13.11
N ASN A 179 -11.55 1.78 -12.89
CA ASN A 179 -10.69 1.12 -13.87
C ASN A 179 -10.91 -0.40 -13.96
N LYS A 180 -11.70 -1.00 -13.04
CA LYS A 180 -11.98 -2.45 -12.97
C LYS A 180 -13.35 -2.80 -13.52
N ILE A 181 -14.38 -2.04 -13.13
CA ILE A 181 -15.79 -2.34 -13.48
C ILE A 181 -16.38 -1.35 -14.48
N GLY A 182 -15.67 -0.25 -14.77
CA GLY A 182 -16.15 0.80 -15.68
C GLY A 182 -16.97 1.89 -14.99
N GLU A 183 -17.20 2.98 -15.72
CA GLU A 183 -17.85 4.17 -15.19
C GLU A 183 -19.35 3.95 -14.89
N GLU A 184 -20.05 3.23 -15.77
CA GLU A 184 -21.49 2.99 -15.61
C GLU A 184 -21.80 2.19 -14.35
N ASP A 185 -20.99 1.17 -14.06
CA ASP A 185 -21.14 0.37 -12.85
C ASP A 185 -20.79 1.17 -11.58
N VAL A 186 -19.78 2.04 -11.64
CA VAL A 186 -19.45 2.94 -10.53
C VAL A 186 -20.59 3.94 -10.27
N ILE A 187 -21.17 4.53 -11.32
CA ILE A 187 -22.34 5.41 -11.17
C ILE A 187 -23.48 4.64 -10.52
N SER A 188 -23.73 3.41 -10.93
CA SER A 188 -24.76 2.54 -10.35
C SER A 188 -24.50 2.23 -8.86
N GLU A 189 -23.25 1.99 -8.48
CA GLU A 189 -22.85 1.82 -7.07
C GLU A 189 -23.08 3.11 -6.26
N LEU A 190 -22.72 4.27 -6.80
CA LEU A 190 -22.95 5.58 -6.15
C LEU A 190 -24.43 5.86 -5.94
N VAL A 191 -25.27 5.54 -6.94
CA VAL A 191 -26.72 5.67 -6.81
C VAL A 191 -27.28 4.72 -5.77
N SER A 192 -26.80 3.48 -5.73
CA SER A 192 -27.18 2.50 -4.69
C SER A 192 -26.75 2.92 -3.30
N GLY A 193 -25.68 3.71 -3.20
CA GLY A 193 -25.18 4.35 -1.98
C GLY A 193 -25.92 5.62 -1.57
N GLY A 194 -26.98 6.01 -2.32
CA GLY A 194 -27.89 7.10 -1.96
C GLY A 194 -27.73 8.42 -2.72
N LEU A 195 -26.84 8.49 -3.72
CA LEU A 195 -26.75 9.67 -4.59
C LEU A 195 -27.87 9.63 -5.65
N SER A 196 -28.37 10.79 -6.08
CA SER A 196 -29.21 10.84 -7.29
C SER A 196 -28.39 10.50 -8.54
N PRO A 197 -28.99 9.97 -9.61
CA PRO A 197 -28.27 9.63 -10.85
C PRO A 197 -27.47 10.81 -11.43
N ASP A 198 -28.03 12.00 -11.41
CA ASP A 198 -27.37 13.21 -11.90
C ASP A 198 -26.17 13.57 -11.03
N LYS A 199 -26.32 13.51 -9.70
CA LYS A 199 -25.22 13.80 -8.77
C LYS A 199 -24.11 12.76 -8.83
N ALA A 200 -24.43 11.49 -9.05
CA ALA A 200 -23.44 10.43 -9.24
C ALA A 200 -22.58 10.69 -10.50
N LYS A 201 -23.21 11.05 -11.63
CA LYS A 201 -22.50 11.43 -12.86
C LYS A 201 -21.65 12.68 -12.67
N GLU A 202 -22.22 13.72 -12.05
CA GLU A 202 -21.49 14.95 -11.74
C GLU A 202 -20.24 14.65 -10.89
N THR A 203 -20.37 13.85 -9.84
CA THR A 203 -19.26 13.43 -8.97
C THR A 203 -18.14 12.76 -9.77
N VAL A 204 -18.45 11.81 -10.66
CA VAL A 204 -17.43 11.15 -11.49
C VAL A 204 -16.75 12.14 -12.42
N ASN A 205 -17.51 13.06 -13.04
CA ASN A 205 -16.96 14.11 -13.93
C ASN A 205 -16.08 15.11 -13.15
N GLU A 206 -16.51 15.55 -11.96
CA GLU A 206 -15.73 16.42 -11.09
C GLU A 206 -14.37 15.79 -10.75
N ILE A 207 -14.37 14.51 -10.37
CA ILE A 207 -13.12 13.79 -10.07
C ILE A 207 -12.21 13.72 -11.29
N ARG A 208 -12.72 13.34 -12.46
CA ARG A 208 -11.92 13.26 -13.68
C ARG A 208 -11.33 14.59 -14.12
N SER A 209 -11.98 15.69 -13.77
CA SER A 209 -11.53 17.05 -14.12
C SER A 209 -10.56 17.65 -13.10
N GLN A 210 -10.30 16.95 -11.99
CA GLN A 210 -9.37 17.43 -10.97
C GLN A 210 -7.96 17.60 -11.51
N LYS A 211 -7.24 18.52 -10.87
CA LYS A 211 -5.82 18.79 -11.14
C LYS A 211 -4.98 18.31 -9.97
N PRO A 212 -3.68 18.13 -10.17
CA PRO A 212 -2.77 17.89 -9.05
C PRO A 212 -2.91 18.96 -7.97
N THR A 213 -2.87 18.54 -6.71
CA THR A 213 -2.77 19.47 -5.57
C THR A 213 -1.40 20.15 -5.55
N GLU A 214 -1.26 21.24 -4.82
CA GLU A 214 0.03 21.93 -4.67
C GLU A 214 1.13 20.99 -4.14
N ASN A 215 0.79 20.09 -3.21
CA ASN A 215 1.71 19.06 -2.71
C ASN A 215 2.17 18.12 -3.83
N LEU A 216 1.27 17.70 -4.72
CA LEU A 216 1.61 16.85 -5.86
C LEU A 216 2.45 17.62 -6.89
N GLU A 217 2.19 18.90 -7.13
CA GLU A 217 3.02 19.71 -8.03
C GLU A 217 4.46 19.80 -7.51
N GLN A 218 4.65 20.02 -6.20
CA GLN A 218 5.97 20.01 -5.56
C GLN A 218 6.64 18.63 -5.71
N LEU A 219 5.90 17.55 -5.44
CA LEU A 219 6.38 16.18 -5.63
C LEU A 219 6.84 15.93 -7.08
N PHE A 220 6.03 16.31 -8.07
CA PHE A 220 6.34 16.13 -9.49
C PHE A 220 7.57 16.92 -9.92
N ASN A 221 7.75 18.13 -9.41
CA ASN A 221 8.96 18.92 -9.68
C ASN A 221 10.21 18.23 -9.11
N ILE A 222 10.14 17.70 -7.89
CA ILE A 222 11.26 16.97 -7.28
C ILE A 222 11.58 15.69 -8.09
N LEU A 223 10.59 14.95 -8.54
CA LEU A 223 10.78 13.76 -9.39
C LEU A 223 11.55 14.10 -10.67
N LYS A 224 11.18 15.20 -11.34
CA LYS A 224 11.85 15.67 -12.56
C LYS A 224 13.26 16.20 -12.30
N GLU A 225 13.39 17.14 -11.38
CA GLU A 225 14.63 17.88 -11.18
C GLU A 225 15.72 17.04 -10.49
N LYS A 226 15.35 16.27 -9.47
CA LYS A 226 16.30 15.51 -8.65
C LYS A 226 16.52 14.08 -9.14
N TYR A 227 15.47 13.44 -9.63
CA TYR A 227 15.50 12.02 -10.00
C TYR A 227 15.46 11.78 -11.51
N SER A 228 15.33 12.85 -12.32
CA SER A 228 15.26 12.78 -13.79
C SER A 228 14.15 11.83 -14.31
N LEU A 229 13.04 11.76 -13.56
CA LEU A 229 11.86 10.98 -13.97
C LEU A 229 10.94 11.85 -14.82
N GLU A 230 10.33 11.24 -15.84
CA GLU A 230 9.49 11.93 -16.82
C GLU A 230 8.00 11.69 -16.56
N MET A 231 7.24 12.81 -16.47
CA MET A 231 5.78 12.73 -16.38
C MET A 231 5.20 12.20 -17.70
N GLY A 232 4.29 11.22 -17.58
CA GLY A 232 3.73 10.53 -18.74
C GLY A 232 4.47 9.25 -19.13
N ILE A 233 5.71 9.08 -18.68
CA ILE A 233 6.53 7.89 -18.88
C ILE A 233 6.69 7.13 -17.55
N ASP A 234 7.45 7.69 -16.59
CA ASP A 234 7.77 7.04 -15.32
C ASP A 234 6.64 7.22 -14.28
N PHE A 235 5.92 8.33 -14.34
CA PHE A 235 4.79 8.60 -13.44
C PHE A 235 3.68 9.40 -14.12
N LYS A 236 2.45 9.26 -13.60
CA LYS A 236 1.26 9.96 -14.09
C LYS A 236 0.38 10.41 -12.94
N PHE A 237 -0.24 11.58 -13.09
CA PHE A 237 -1.39 11.95 -12.28
C PHE A 237 -2.62 11.18 -12.76
N ASP A 238 -3.27 10.46 -11.85
CA ASP A 238 -4.54 9.79 -12.13
C ASP A 238 -5.58 10.28 -11.10
N PRO A 239 -6.48 11.20 -11.47
CA PRO A 239 -7.47 11.74 -10.55
C PRO A 239 -8.47 10.69 -10.05
N THR A 240 -8.59 9.55 -10.73
CA THR A 240 -9.47 8.45 -10.34
C THR A 240 -8.79 7.44 -9.42
N LEU A 241 -7.47 7.54 -9.24
CA LEU A 241 -6.75 6.67 -8.30
C LEU A 241 -7.23 6.97 -6.89
N ALA A 242 -7.97 6.05 -6.32
CA ALA A 242 -8.38 6.04 -4.92
C ALA A 242 -7.84 4.77 -4.24
N ARG A 243 -7.68 4.78 -2.93
CA ARG A 243 -7.19 3.63 -2.16
C ARG A 243 -8.17 3.31 -1.06
N GLY A 244 -8.53 2.03 -0.94
CA GLY A 244 -9.52 1.55 0.02
C GLY A 244 -9.05 1.48 1.48
N LEU A 245 -7.79 1.81 1.78
CA LEU A 245 -7.26 1.83 3.14
C LEU A 245 -7.47 3.22 3.76
N ASP A 246 -8.14 3.27 4.91
CA ASP A 246 -8.60 4.51 5.55
C ASP A 246 -7.47 5.30 6.22
N TYR A 247 -6.26 4.76 6.34
CA TYR A 247 -5.15 5.42 7.02
C TYR A 247 -4.34 6.39 6.13
N TYR A 248 -4.55 6.44 4.81
CA TYR A 248 -3.85 7.40 3.95
C TYR A 248 -4.34 8.83 4.16
N THR A 249 -3.39 9.78 4.26
CA THR A 249 -3.65 11.20 4.61
C THR A 249 -3.20 12.19 3.55
N GLY A 250 -2.45 11.78 2.54
CA GLY A 250 -1.88 12.65 1.50
C GLY A 250 -1.70 11.91 0.18
N ALA A 251 -0.51 12.02 -0.42
CA ALA A 251 -0.19 11.35 -1.68
C ALA A 251 -0.45 9.84 -1.61
N ILE A 252 -1.03 9.29 -2.65
CA ILE A 252 -1.30 7.86 -2.85
C ILE A 252 -0.69 7.37 -4.15
N PHE A 253 -0.20 6.13 -4.14
CA PHE A 253 0.61 5.55 -5.20
C PHE A 253 0.09 4.19 -5.63
N GLU A 254 0.10 3.93 -6.94
CA GLU A 254 -0.14 2.61 -7.49
C GLU A 254 0.84 2.33 -8.64
N LEU A 255 1.56 1.21 -8.56
CA LEU A 255 2.53 0.82 -9.56
C LEU A 255 1.93 -0.16 -10.56
N LYS A 256 2.09 0.15 -11.84
CA LYS A 256 1.82 -0.74 -12.97
C LYS A 256 3.10 -1.04 -13.71
N LEU A 257 3.19 -2.22 -14.34
CA LEU A 257 4.38 -2.63 -15.09
C LEU A 257 4.35 -2.22 -16.56
N ASP A 258 3.24 -1.65 -17.00
CA ASP A 258 3.04 -1.14 -18.36
C ASP A 258 2.06 0.04 -18.34
N GLN A 259 1.91 0.67 -19.51
CA GLN A 259 1.06 1.84 -19.70
C GLN A 259 -0.44 1.49 -19.87
N ASN A 260 -0.81 0.19 -19.82
CA ASN A 260 -2.20 -0.22 -20.00
C ASN A 260 -3.01 0.05 -18.73
N PRO A 261 -4.09 0.86 -18.79
CA PRO A 261 -4.91 1.18 -17.61
C PRO A 261 -5.53 -0.03 -16.92
N THR A 262 -5.77 -1.12 -17.66
CA THR A 262 -6.38 -2.34 -17.14
C THR A 262 -5.38 -3.34 -16.55
N SER A 263 -4.08 -3.09 -16.68
CA SER A 263 -3.04 -3.94 -16.07
C SER A 263 -3.15 -3.99 -14.57
N LEU A 264 -2.84 -5.16 -14.02
CA LEU A 264 -2.87 -5.37 -12.58
C LEU A 264 -1.77 -4.56 -11.87
N SER A 265 -2.14 -3.92 -10.77
CA SER A 265 -1.18 -3.29 -9.88
C SER A 265 -0.29 -4.33 -9.22
N VAL A 266 1.02 -4.09 -9.18
CA VAL A 266 2.02 -4.95 -8.53
C VAL A 266 2.51 -4.40 -7.19
N GLY A 267 2.13 -3.17 -6.89
CA GLY A 267 2.44 -2.53 -5.62
C GLY A 267 1.62 -1.26 -5.42
N ALA A 268 1.59 -0.81 -4.19
CA ALA A 268 0.86 0.39 -3.81
C ALA A 268 1.43 1.01 -2.54
N GLY A 269 1.18 2.30 -2.36
CA GLY A 269 1.67 3.04 -1.22
C GLY A 269 0.97 4.37 -1.01
N GLY A 270 1.57 5.21 -0.17
CA GLY A 270 1.11 6.56 0.08
C GLY A 270 1.54 7.08 1.44
N ARG A 271 1.12 8.30 1.75
CA ARG A 271 1.37 9.01 3.01
C ARG A 271 0.31 8.66 4.05
N TYR A 272 0.75 8.39 5.29
CA TYR A 272 -0.11 7.96 6.41
C TYR A 272 0.33 8.59 7.74
N ASP A 273 0.12 9.88 7.91
CA ASP A 273 0.67 10.68 9.01
C ASP A 273 0.06 10.37 10.38
N ASN A 274 -1.16 9.82 10.42
CA ASN A 274 -1.92 9.63 11.67
C ASN A 274 -1.73 8.24 12.30
N LEU A 275 -1.27 7.25 11.55
CA LEU A 275 -1.28 5.84 11.97
C LEU A 275 -0.35 5.60 13.18
N ILE A 276 0.89 6.12 13.12
CA ILE A 276 1.89 5.89 14.17
C ILE A 276 1.45 6.53 15.49
N GLY A 277 0.85 7.71 15.42
CA GLY A 277 0.31 8.42 16.60
C GLY A 277 -0.73 7.63 17.39
N MET A 278 -1.47 6.71 16.73
CA MET A 278 -2.43 5.84 17.42
C MET A 278 -1.80 4.87 18.43
N PHE A 279 -0.51 4.55 18.27
CA PHE A 279 0.23 3.64 19.14
C PHE A 279 1.00 4.37 20.24
N ILE A 280 1.34 5.65 20.06
CA ILE A 280 2.16 6.41 21.01
C ILE A 280 1.34 6.96 22.17
N TYR A 281 0.08 7.31 21.94
CA TYR A 281 -0.81 7.90 22.92
C TYR A 281 -2.12 7.12 23.03
N PRO A 282 -2.14 6.02 23.82
CA PRO A 282 -3.39 5.32 24.11
C PRO A 282 -4.38 6.28 24.78
N GLU A 283 -5.69 6.05 24.61
CA GLU A 283 -6.83 6.90 24.99
C GLU A 283 -6.80 7.51 26.42
N ARG A 284 -5.96 6.98 27.32
CA ARG A 284 -5.82 7.44 28.71
C ARG A 284 -4.90 8.65 28.90
N SER A 285 -4.21 9.08 27.86
CA SER A 285 -3.31 10.24 27.97
C SER A 285 -4.04 11.51 27.48
N ARG A 286 -4.17 12.51 28.36
CA ARG A 286 -4.71 13.84 28.02
C ARG A 286 -3.76 14.69 27.15
N ARG A 287 -2.65 14.12 26.67
CA ARG A 287 -1.74 14.81 25.75
C ARG A 287 -2.29 14.75 24.35
N ALA A 288 -2.16 15.85 23.60
CA ALA A 288 -2.53 15.89 22.19
C ALA A 288 -1.82 14.77 21.42
N LYS A 289 -2.55 14.07 20.54
CA LYS A 289 -1.95 13.14 19.57
C LYS A 289 -0.84 13.88 18.84
N LYS A 290 0.36 13.33 18.84
CA LYS A 290 1.45 13.83 18.01
C LYS A 290 1.47 12.99 16.74
N ASP A 291 1.04 13.60 15.65
CA ASP A 291 1.18 12.96 14.34
C ASP A 291 2.66 12.76 14.04
N ILE A 292 3.00 11.57 13.57
CA ILE A 292 4.33 11.25 13.07
C ILE A 292 4.17 10.97 11.59
N PRO A 293 4.55 11.94 10.73
CA PRO A 293 4.42 11.79 9.30
C PRO A 293 5.16 10.55 8.80
N ALA A 294 4.52 9.81 7.89
CA ALA A 294 5.13 8.67 7.27
C ALA A 294 4.60 8.49 5.85
N VAL A 295 5.47 8.00 4.97
CA VAL A 295 5.15 7.64 3.60
C VAL A 295 5.85 6.33 3.27
N GLY A 296 5.18 5.43 2.56
CA GLY A 296 5.76 4.15 2.21
C GLY A 296 5.14 3.52 0.98
N PHE A 297 5.75 2.42 0.58
CA PHE A 297 5.31 1.62 -0.55
C PHE A 297 5.47 0.13 -0.24
N SER A 298 4.58 -0.68 -0.80
CA SER A 298 4.57 -2.14 -0.67
C SER A 298 4.51 -2.80 -2.03
N PHE A 299 5.48 -3.64 -2.36
CA PHE A 299 5.37 -4.59 -3.46
C PHE A 299 4.63 -5.84 -3.01
N GLY A 300 3.64 -6.27 -3.80
CA GLY A 300 3.13 -7.62 -3.75
C GLY A 300 4.10 -8.58 -4.44
N LEU A 301 5.14 -9.02 -3.70
CA LEU A 301 6.27 -9.74 -4.28
C LEU A 301 5.85 -10.98 -5.09
N ASP A 302 4.86 -11.73 -4.61
CA ASP A 302 4.37 -12.91 -5.30
C ASP A 302 3.75 -12.58 -6.66
N ARG A 303 3.02 -11.46 -6.75
CA ARG A 303 2.43 -10.99 -8.01
C ARG A 303 3.50 -10.46 -8.97
N LEU A 304 4.46 -9.70 -8.45
CA LEU A 304 5.58 -9.21 -9.25
C LEU A 304 6.36 -10.36 -9.87
N LEU A 305 6.62 -11.42 -9.11
CA LEU A 305 7.38 -12.60 -9.57
C LEU A 305 6.62 -13.48 -10.57
N GLU A 306 5.29 -13.42 -10.63
CA GLU A 306 4.51 -14.10 -11.66
C GLU A 306 4.67 -13.44 -13.05
N LEU A 307 5.25 -12.24 -13.10
CA LEU A 307 5.42 -11.42 -14.31
C LEU A 307 6.89 -11.33 -14.78
N ILE A 308 7.84 -11.86 -13.99
CA ILE A 308 9.26 -12.03 -14.33
C ILE A 308 9.47 -13.48 -14.96
#